data_b9ae2c1fe9397ed7682d630fa3b6147c
#
_entry.id   b9ae2c1fe9397ed7682d630fa3b6147c
#
_cell.length_a   1.000
_cell.length_b   1.000
_cell.length_c   1.000
_cell.angle_alpha   90.00
_cell.angle_beta   90.00
_cell.angle_gamma   90.00
#
_symmetry.space_group_name_H-M   'P 1'
#
loop_
_entity.id
_entity.type
_entity.pdbx_description
1 polymer ?
#
loop_
_entity_poly.entity_id
_entity_poly.type
_entity_poly.pdbx_seq_one_letter_code
_entity_poly.pdbx_strand_id
1 'polypeptide(L)'
;MTPVRIEKDKERGSALVIAIFALFLVASMGISLLFLADSDVKMNKAGVRSKTAFYLAEAGLEDARKALRAANIASSNRAGLSDELVAAAASGGVVQAGPTTIAPVYNASGQVTGFTGFGNDVPLRPFTPFGDGSYAAFLTNDPVDGWANTADSNDRVMITAIGAGIDRSVEIVQAIVELDGFSIPATVTMLGPTPSSFSGGSSAAKLYSGNDCFGATGYPGIPGLSMPVVGTVGSASQAFVQANVGGGTFQSGTYAGSNTVDDSTTTSDPRWSVTIDPTLSNCSSLRDLAARMKASADYVCTTASPCSHWAGSTPSTITFVEGNASVPSGKGVLWVTGQLSFNGSDRWEGPIFVVGRGQFVRSGGGSGHTWGGVVVANIAGSDGVFGTVDDCTGGSSGFAAASFFNTSGGGNHDTVYCSDLISRGASGLPLKVLDFRQR
;
A
#
# COMPACT_ATOMS: atom_id res chain seq x y z
N MET A 1 75.85 1.00 82.63
CA MET A 1 74.66 1.31 81.84
C MET A 1 75.12 1.60 80.42
N THR A 2 74.94 0.61 79.53
CA THR A 2 75.38 0.71 78.12
C THR A 2 74.15 1.11 77.25
N PRO A 3 74.24 2.14 76.43
CA PRO A 3 73.07 2.52 75.63
C PRO A 3 72.91 1.56 74.44
N VAL A 4 71.67 1.09 74.29
CA VAL A 4 71.21 0.28 73.14
C VAL A 4 71.20 1.17 71.91
N ARG A 5 72.04 0.87 70.95
CA ARG A 5 72.11 1.49 69.65
C ARG A 5 70.99 0.88 68.79
N ILE A 6 69.95 1.57 68.57
CA ILE A 6 68.83 1.13 67.68
C ILE A 6 69.35 1.31 66.23
N GLU A 7 69.52 0.15 65.56
CA GLU A 7 69.85 0.08 64.13
C GLU A 7 68.68 0.62 63.29
N LYS A 8 68.86 1.87 62.78
CA LYS A 8 67.88 2.58 61.97
C LYS A 8 68.08 2.39 60.44
N ASP A 9 68.93 1.44 60.00
CA ASP A 9 69.31 1.40 58.59
C ASP A 9 68.63 0.31 57.72
N LYS A 10 67.69 -0.47 58.26
CA LYS A 10 67.00 -1.51 57.48
C LYS A 10 65.69 -1.03 56.80
N GLU A 11 65.16 0.13 57.18
CA GLU A 11 63.89 0.60 56.64
C GLU A 11 63.97 1.35 55.32
N ARG A 12 65.13 1.92 54.94
CA ARG A 12 65.32 2.74 53.73
C ARG A 12 65.25 2.00 52.44
N GLY A 13 65.55 0.71 52.39
CA GLY A 13 65.46 -0.13 51.18
C GLY A 13 64.05 -0.63 50.86
N SER A 14 63.26 -0.86 51.90
CA SER A 14 61.88 -1.34 51.72
C SER A 14 60.94 -0.29 51.15
N ALA A 15 61.11 0.97 51.57
CA ALA A 15 60.30 2.07 51.05
C ALA A 15 60.50 2.33 49.55
N LEU A 16 61.74 2.19 49.08
CA LEU A 16 62.06 2.34 47.64
C LEU A 16 61.37 1.20 46.80
N VAL A 17 61.44 -0.03 47.30
CA VAL A 17 60.86 -1.18 46.61
C VAL A 17 59.33 -1.02 46.54
N ILE A 18 58.67 -0.60 47.63
CA ILE A 18 57.25 -0.35 47.69
C ILE A 18 56.89 0.79 46.73
N ALA A 19 57.66 1.87 46.68
CA ALA A 19 57.41 2.99 45.75
C ALA A 19 57.54 2.57 44.27
N ILE A 20 58.54 1.75 43.93
CA ILE A 20 58.72 1.21 42.58
C ILE A 20 57.53 0.27 42.24
N PHE A 21 57.11 -0.58 43.16
CA PHE A 21 55.96 -1.46 42.97
C PHE A 21 54.66 -0.70 42.79
N ALA A 22 54.42 0.34 43.59
CA ALA A 22 53.27 1.22 43.46
C ALA A 22 53.28 1.96 42.12
N LEU A 23 54.40 2.42 41.65
CA LEU A 23 54.59 3.10 40.37
C LEU A 23 54.31 2.15 39.21
N PHE A 24 54.79 0.89 39.33
CA PHE A 24 54.52 -0.16 38.34
C PHE A 24 53.05 -0.54 38.29
N LEU A 25 52.35 -0.59 39.43
CA LEU A 25 50.89 -0.82 39.51
C LEU A 25 50.12 0.31 38.88
N VAL A 26 50.44 1.56 39.17
CA VAL A 26 49.79 2.73 38.57
C VAL A 26 50.03 2.78 37.05
N ALA A 27 51.26 2.49 36.62
CA ALA A 27 51.58 2.44 35.20
C ALA A 27 50.82 1.31 34.48
N SER A 28 50.72 0.12 35.06
CA SER A 28 49.94 -0.99 34.49
C SER A 28 48.44 -0.71 34.43
N MET A 29 47.89 -0.06 35.48
CA MET A 29 46.48 0.40 35.44
C MET A 29 46.28 1.46 34.35
N GLY A 30 47.21 2.43 34.18
CA GLY A 30 47.10 3.43 33.14
C GLY A 30 47.14 2.84 31.72
N ILE A 31 48.03 1.88 31.49
CA ILE A 31 48.11 1.15 30.22
C ILE A 31 46.80 0.35 29.97
N SER A 32 46.30 -0.34 30.98
CA SER A 32 45.02 -1.09 30.87
C SER A 32 43.83 -0.19 30.54
N LEU A 33 43.71 0.98 31.16
CA LEU A 33 42.69 1.97 30.86
C LEU A 33 42.80 2.52 29.45
N LEU A 34 44.01 2.74 28.92
CA LEU A 34 44.24 3.15 27.53
C LEU A 34 43.76 2.10 26.53
N PHE A 35 44.03 0.81 26.80
CA PHE A 35 43.54 -0.28 25.96
C PHE A 35 42.02 -0.40 26.00
N LEU A 36 41.41 -0.22 27.17
CA LEU A 36 39.95 -0.23 27.31
C LEU A 36 39.32 0.93 26.53
N ALA A 37 39.88 2.14 26.68
CA ALA A 37 39.39 3.31 25.96
C ALA A 37 39.54 3.18 24.43
N ASP A 38 40.64 2.63 23.94
CA ASP A 38 40.87 2.35 22.51
C ASP A 38 39.88 1.31 21.98
N SER A 39 39.63 0.26 22.78
CA SER A 39 38.61 -0.78 22.48
C SER A 39 37.21 -0.18 22.40
N ASP A 40 36.82 0.66 23.37
CA ASP A 40 35.51 1.31 23.39
C ASP A 40 35.32 2.26 22.19
N VAL A 41 36.36 3.02 21.82
CA VAL A 41 36.32 3.89 20.64
C VAL A 41 36.15 3.07 19.36
N LYS A 42 36.87 1.92 19.25
CA LYS A 42 36.75 1.03 18.09
C LYS A 42 35.37 0.39 17.99
N MET A 43 34.82 -0.10 19.11
CA MET A 43 33.46 -0.66 19.15
C MET A 43 32.41 0.39 18.80
N ASN A 44 32.53 1.59 19.32
CA ASN A 44 31.61 2.68 19.05
C ASN A 44 31.64 3.09 17.55
N LYS A 45 32.86 3.20 16.97
CA LYS A 45 33.03 3.43 15.53
C LYS A 45 32.40 2.32 14.69
N ALA A 46 32.64 1.06 15.05
CA ALA A 46 32.02 -0.07 14.34
C ALA A 46 30.50 -0.03 14.39
N GLY A 47 29.93 0.29 15.55
CA GLY A 47 28.47 0.43 15.72
C GLY A 47 27.89 1.59 14.89
N VAL A 48 28.58 2.72 14.81
CA VAL A 48 28.14 3.85 13.97
C VAL A 48 28.20 3.48 12.49
N ARG A 49 29.25 2.78 12.06
CA ARG A 49 29.41 2.32 10.66
C ARG A 49 28.31 1.36 10.23
N SER A 50 28.01 0.35 11.06
CA SER A 50 26.95 -0.60 10.80
C SER A 50 25.58 0.11 10.70
N LYS A 51 25.28 1.03 11.63
CA LYS A 51 24.06 1.84 11.56
C LYS A 51 23.98 2.68 10.29
N THR A 52 25.08 3.29 9.86
CA THR A 52 25.12 4.06 8.61
C THR A 52 24.81 3.18 7.41
N ALA A 53 25.45 2.01 7.31
CA ALA A 53 25.18 1.06 6.23
C ALA A 53 23.73 0.55 6.26
N PHE A 54 23.19 0.31 7.46
CA PHE A 54 21.79 -0.07 7.64
C PHE A 54 20.82 1.00 7.14
N TYR A 55 21.01 2.27 7.50
CA TYR A 55 20.18 3.37 7.00
C TYR A 55 20.30 3.57 5.48
N LEU A 56 21.47 3.29 4.91
CA LEU A 56 21.63 3.28 3.45
C LEU A 56 20.82 2.15 2.80
N ALA A 57 20.81 0.96 3.40
CA ALA A 57 20.00 -0.14 2.92
C ALA A 57 18.49 0.15 3.05
N GLU A 58 18.06 0.75 4.17
CA GLU A 58 16.67 1.19 4.33
C GLU A 58 16.27 2.25 3.29
N ALA A 59 17.13 3.24 3.05
CA ALA A 59 16.91 4.24 2.01
C ALA A 59 16.78 3.59 0.62
N GLY A 60 17.62 2.59 0.34
CA GLY A 60 17.54 1.79 -0.89
C GLY A 60 16.24 0.99 -0.99
N LEU A 61 15.77 0.42 0.11
CA LEU A 61 14.49 -0.29 0.17
C LEU A 61 13.31 0.64 -0.14
N GLU A 62 13.27 1.82 0.47
CA GLU A 62 12.18 2.77 0.26
C GLU A 62 12.20 3.36 -1.16
N ASP A 63 13.38 3.64 -1.70
CA ASP A 63 13.52 4.09 -3.09
C ASP A 63 13.11 2.98 -4.09
N ALA A 64 13.43 1.72 -3.79
CA ALA A 64 13.00 0.57 -4.58
C ALA A 64 11.48 0.37 -4.51
N ARG A 65 10.86 0.50 -3.34
CA ARG A 65 9.39 0.45 -3.20
C ARG A 65 8.71 1.53 -4.03
N LYS A 66 9.25 2.74 -4.00
CA LYS A 66 8.75 3.84 -4.83
C LYS A 66 8.90 3.55 -6.33
N ALA A 67 10.03 2.99 -6.75
CA ALA A 67 10.28 2.62 -8.14
C ALA A 67 9.34 1.49 -8.60
N LEU A 68 9.17 0.45 -7.76
CA LEU A 68 8.27 -0.66 -8.04
C LEU A 68 6.82 -0.19 -8.17
N ARG A 69 6.36 0.68 -7.26
CA ARG A 69 5.04 1.32 -7.38
C ARG A 69 4.90 2.11 -8.69
N ALA A 70 5.91 2.89 -9.07
CA ALA A 70 5.87 3.65 -10.31
C ALA A 70 5.85 2.75 -11.56
N ALA A 71 6.59 1.64 -11.55
CA ALA A 71 6.58 0.65 -12.62
C ALA A 71 5.20 -0.03 -12.72
N ASN A 72 4.62 -0.46 -11.61
CA ASN A 72 3.29 -1.06 -11.57
C ASN A 72 2.19 -0.09 -12.04
N ILE A 73 2.27 1.20 -11.71
CA ILE A 73 1.37 2.24 -12.26
C ILE A 73 1.52 2.37 -13.77
N ALA A 74 2.75 2.28 -14.29
CA ALA A 74 3.03 2.41 -15.72
C ALA A 74 2.65 1.14 -16.50
N SER A 75 2.68 -0.02 -15.86
CA SER A 75 2.26 -1.29 -16.43
C SER A 75 0.77 -1.27 -16.73
N SER A 76 0.39 -1.62 -17.95
CA SER A 76 -1.01 -1.85 -18.29
C SER A 76 -1.45 -3.28 -17.96
N ASN A 77 -0.55 -4.08 -17.42
CA ASN A 77 -0.76 -5.51 -17.18
C ASN A 77 -1.41 -5.74 -15.81
N ARG A 78 -2.31 -6.72 -15.75
CA ARG A 78 -3.06 -7.11 -14.56
C ARG A 78 -2.51 -8.38 -13.92
N ALA A 79 -1.32 -8.78 -14.31
CA ALA A 79 -0.67 -10.02 -13.86
C ALA A 79 0.09 -9.82 -12.53
N GLY A 80 -0.40 -8.98 -11.64
CA GLY A 80 0.30 -8.67 -10.40
C GLY A 80 1.64 -8.00 -10.67
N LEU A 81 2.69 -8.43 -9.99
CA LEU A 81 4.07 -7.92 -10.16
C LEU A 81 4.92 -8.74 -11.15
N SER A 82 4.29 -9.59 -11.96
CA SER A 82 5.02 -10.49 -12.87
C SER A 82 5.85 -9.75 -13.93
N ASP A 83 5.35 -8.64 -14.46
CA ASP A 83 6.08 -7.85 -15.46
C ASP A 83 7.34 -7.21 -14.88
N GLU A 84 7.26 -6.73 -13.65
CA GLU A 84 8.37 -6.16 -12.91
C GLU A 84 9.43 -7.23 -12.58
N LEU A 85 8.97 -8.44 -12.24
CA LEU A 85 9.86 -9.59 -12.02
C LEU A 85 10.56 -10.02 -13.31
N VAL A 86 9.86 -10.06 -14.45
CA VAL A 86 10.46 -10.34 -15.75
C VAL A 86 11.49 -9.26 -16.11
N ALA A 87 11.20 -8.00 -15.86
CA ALA A 87 12.14 -6.91 -16.11
C ALA A 87 13.38 -6.96 -15.19
N ALA A 88 13.21 -7.43 -13.93
CA ALA A 88 14.29 -7.56 -12.97
C ALA A 88 15.16 -8.81 -13.16
N ALA A 89 14.62 -9.86 -13.72
CA ALA A 89 15.28 -11.16 -13.88
C ALA A 89 15.58 -11.45 -15.35
N ALA A 90 16.68 -10.94 -15.87
CA ALA A 90 17.06 -11.20 -17.28
C ALA A 90 17.30 -12.68 -17.60
N SER A 91 17.60 -13.53 -16.63
CA SER A 91 17.75 -14.99 -16.80
C SER A 91 17.84 -15.76 -15.49
N GLY A 92 16.77 -15.85 -14.75
CA GLY A 92 16.66 -16.84 -13.67
C GLY A 92 17.04 -16.39 -12.26
N GLY A 93 17.04 -15.09 -11.97
CA GLY A 93 17.07 -14.54 -10.64
C GLY A 93 18.22 -15.01 -9.74
N VAL A 94 19.41 -14.45 -9.90
CA VAL A 94 20.59 -14.86 -9.08
C VAL A 94 20.54 -14.33 -7.67
N VAL A 95 19.85 -13.21 -7.40
CA VAL A 95 19.63 -12.65 -6.07
C VAL A 95 18.67 -13.49 -5.21
N GLN A 96 18.17 -14.54 -5.75
CA GLN A 96 17.14 -15.41 -5.21
C GLN A 96 17.43 -16.07 -3.85
N ALA A 97 18.65 -16.50 -3.63
CA ALA A 97 19.02 -17.25 -2.42
C ALA A 97 19.47 -16.37 -1.27
N GLY A 98 19.34 -15.08 -1.43
CA GLY A 98 19.91 -14.11 -0.53
C GLY A 98 21.28 -13.61 -0.99
N PRO A 99 21.67 -12.47 -0.52
CA PRO A 99 22.74 -11.63 -1.04
C PRO A 99 24.15 -12.09 -0.66
N THR A 100 24.38 -13.36 -0.39
CA THR A 100 25.68 -13.88 0.02
C THR A 100 26.78 -13.70 -1.03
N THR A 101 26.39 -13.44 -2.27
CA THR A 101 27.32 -13.21 -3.40
C THR A 101 27.45 -11.74 -3.78
N ILE A 102 26.50 -10.88 -3.34
CA ILE A 102 26.55 -9.47 -3.69
C ILE A 102 27.54 -8.75 -2.80
N ALA A 103 28.50 -8.09 -3.42
CA ALA A 103 29.54 -7.35 -2.73
C ALA A 103 29.74 -5.96 -3.33
N PRO A 104 29.95 -4.92 -2.51
CA PRO A 104 30.31 -3.60 -3.00
C PRO A 104 31.73 -3.61 -3.58
N VAL A 105 31.90 -2.82 -4.64
CA VAL A 105 33.21 -2.54 -5.25
C VAL A 105 33.70 -1.20 -4.73
N TYR A 106 34.92 -1.17 -4.25
CA TYR A 106 35.55 0.04 -3.70
C TYR A 106 36.67 0.55 -4.59
N ASN A 107 36.79 1.87 -4.73
CA ASN A 107 37.98 2.50 -5.31
C ASN A 107 39.18 2.52 -4.31
N ALA A 108 40.29 3.05 -4.76
CA ALA A 108 41.50 3.19 -3.94
C ALA A 108 41.30 4.09 -2.70
N SER A 109 40.34 5.00 -2.74
CA SER A 109 40.00 5.90 -1.64
C SER A 109 38.96 5.28 -0.67
N GLY A 110 38.53 4.02 -0.89
CA GLY A 110 37.56 3.33 -0.05
C GLY A 110 36.08 3.75 -0.30
N GLN A 111 35.82 4.48 -1.38
CA GLN A 111 34.47 4.84 -1.77
C GLN A 111 33.85 3.71 -2.60
N VAL A 112 32.56 3.46 -2.39
CA VAL A 112 31.81 2.48 -3.17
C VAL A 112 31.58 3.03 -4.58
N THR A 113 31.92 2.23 -5.59
CA THR A 113 31.77 2.58 -7.01
C THR A 113 30.79 1.70 -7.75
N GLY A 114 30.30 0.64 -7.10
CA GLY A 114 29.34 -0.31 -7.68
C GLY A 114 29.12 -1.50 -6.78
N PHE A 115 28.38 -2.46 -7.30
CA PHE A 115 28.12 -3.76 -6.68
C PHE A 115 28.37 -4.87 -7.69
N THR A 116 28.79 -6.04 -7.22
CA THR A 116 29.04 -7.25 -8.02
C THR A 116 28.35 -8.45 -7.39
N GLY A 117 28.33 -9.58 -8.10
CA GLY A 117 27.81 -10.84 -7.58
C GLY A 117 26.32 -11.07 -7.78
N PHE A 118 25.63 -10.19 -8.50
CA PHE A 118 24.21 -10.33 -8.83
C PHE A 118 23.96 -11.04 -10.18
N GLY A 119 25.00 -11.52 -10.83
CA GLY A 119 24.89 -12.26 -12.10
C GLY A 119 24.27 -11.41 -13.20
N ASN A 120 23.18 -11.92 -13.79
CA ASN A 120 22.42 -11.24 -14.84
C ASN A 120 21.17 -10.52 -14.32
N ASP A 121 20.96 -10.48 -12.99
CA ASP A 121 19.83 -9.75 -12.43
C ASP A 121 19.99 -8.25 -12.68
N VAL A 122 18.91 -7.62 -13.10
CA VAL A 122 18.87 -6.18 -13.31
C VAL A 122 18.45 -5.53 -11.99
N PRO A 123 19.26 -4.65 -11.41
CA PRO A 123 18.84 -3.96 -10.19
C PRO A 123 17.62 -3.08 -10.46
N LEU A 124 16.59 -3.20 -9.63
CA LEU A 124 15.43 -2.30 -9.64
C LEU A 124 15.87 -0.86 -9.35
N ARG A 125 16.85 -0.73 -8.44
CA ARG A 125 17.62 0.50 -8.23
C ARG A 125 19.09 0.19 -8.42
N PRO A 126 19.74 0.77 -9.44
CA PRO A 126 21.17 0.62 -9.65
C PRO A 126 21.93 1.30 -8.52
N PHE A 127 23.26 1.19 -8.58
CA PHE A 127 24.14 1.92 -7.69
C PHE A 127 23.75 3.39 -7.58
N THR A 128 23.33 3.80 -6.38
CA THR A 128 22.85 5.15 -6.09
C THR A 128 23.64 5.73 -4.93
N PRO A 129 24.44 6.79 -5.15
CA PRO A 129 25.08 7.50 -4.07
C PRO A 129 24.06 8.19 -3.15
N PHE A 130 24.28 8.09 -1.83
CA PHE A 130 23.43 8.74 -0.85
C PHE A 130 24.26 9.11 0.40
N GLY A 131 24.39 10.40 0.70
CA GLY A 131 25.27 10.89 1.77
C GLY A 131 26.71 10.41 1.58
N ASP A 132 27.27 9.82 2.63
CA ASP A 132 28.64 9.31 2.64
C ASP A 132 28.78 7.86 2.14
N GLY A 133 27.72 7.29 1.56
CA GLY A 133 27.74 5.92 1.07
C GLY A 133 26.90 5.75 -0.18
N SER A 134 26.45 4.52 -0.41
CA SER A 134 25.68 4.17 -1.59
C SER A 134 24.78 2.98 -1.29
N TYR A 135 23.74 2.81 -2.08
CA TYR A 135 22.91 1.62 -2.05
C TYR A 135 22.62 1.07 -3.44
N ALA A 136 22.16 -0.16 -3.49
CA ALA A 136 21.48 -0.76 -4.63
C ALA A 136 20.33 -1.63 -4.13
N ALA A 137 19.32 -1.85 -4.95
CA ALA A 137 18.22 -2.72 -4.61
C ALA A 137 17.81 -3.61 -5.78
N PHE A 138 17.41 -4.83 -5.46
CA PHE A 138 17.06 -5.89 -6.38
C PHE A 138 15.66 -6.41 -6.07
N LEU A 139 14.96 -6.88 -7.09
CA LEU A 139 13.65 -7.48 -7.00
C LEU A 139 13.74 -8.97 -7.30
N THR A 140 13.11 -9.80 -6.46
CA THR A 140 12.91 -11.22 -6.71
C THR A 140 11.50 -11.61 -6.31
N ASN A 141 11.03 -12.76 -6.76
CA ASN A 141 9.77 -13.28 -6.27
C ASN A 141 9.87 -13.64 -4.77
N ASP A 142 8.74 -13.86 -4.14
CA ASP A 142 8.68 -14.28 -2.75
C ASP A 142 9.00 -15.79 -2.59
N PRO A 143 9.21 -16.30 -1.36
CA PRO A 143 9.50 -17.71 -1.14
C PRO A 143 8.36 -18.67 -1.53
N VAL A 144 7.11 -18.19 -1.57
CA VAL A 144 5.94 -19.03 -1.84
C VAL A 144 5.88 -19.41 -3.33
N ASP A 145 6.09 -18.42 -4.19
CA ASP A 145 6.14 -18.63 -5.64
C ASP A 145 7.50 -19.15 -6.13
N GLY A 146 8.52 -19.00 -5.27
CA GLY A 146 9.89 -19.42 -5.58
C GLY A 146 10.71 -18.29 -6.20
N TRP A 147 11.86 -18.04 -5.61
CA TRP A 147 12.75 -16.91 -5.86
C TRP A 147 13.09 -16.61 -7.33
N ALA A 148 13.23 -17.66 -8.12
CA ALA A 148 13.58 -17.57 -9.55
C ALA A 148 12.38 -17.53 -10.49
N ASN A 149 11.18 -17.65 -9.94
CA ASN A 149 9.97 -17.60 -10.72
C ASN A 149 9.63 -16.14 -11.06
N THR A 150 9.39 -15.86 -12.32
CA THR A 150 8.95 -14.53 -12.76
C THR A 150 7.44 -14.38 -12.85
N ALA A 151 6.69 -15.46 -12.56
CA ALA A 151 5.24 -15.42 -12.44
C ALA A 151 4.87 -15.22 -10.97
N ASP A 152 4.26 -14.08 -10.68
CA ASP A 152 3.70 -13.76 -9.37
C ASP A 152 2.26 -14.28 -9.31
N SER A 153 1.93 -15.09 -8.31
CA SER A 153 0.60 -15.67 -8.12
C SER A 153 -0.13 -15.13 -6.89
N ASN A 154 0.54 -14.31 -6.08
CA ASN A 154 0.04 -13.90 -4.77
C ASN A 154 0.22 -12.40 -4.48
N ASP A 155 0.57 -11.61 -5.51
CA ASP A 155 0.82 -10.16 -5.43
C ASP A 155 1.94 -9.78 -4.45
N ARG A 156 2.93 -10.69 -4.24
CA ARG A 156 4.02 -10.53 -3.28
C ARG A 156 5.37 -10.72 -3.95
N VAL A 157 6.26 -9.80 -3.66
CA VAL A 157 7.65 -9.88 -4.11
C VAL A 157 8.60 -9.52 -2.98
N MET A 158 9.87 -9.89 -3.13
CA MET A 158 10.91 -9.53 -2.19
C MET A 158 11.84 -8.48 -2.78
N ILE A 159 12.04 -7.41 -2.03
CA ILE A 159 13.08 -6.42 -2.31
C ILE A 159 14.28 -6.70 -1.41
N THR A 160 15.45 -6.84 -2.01
CA THR A 160 16.74 -6.93 -1.32
C THR A 160 17.52 -5.65 -1.56
N ALA A 161 17.70 -4.85 -0.53
CA ALA A 161 18.45 -3.61 -0.57
C ALA A 161 19.80 -3.77 0.15
N ILE A 162 20.86 -3.23 -0.43
CA ILE A 162 22.22 -3.31 0.05
C ILE A 162 22.72 -1.90 0.25
N GLY A 163 23.10 -1.58 1.49
CA GLY A 163 23.74 -0.33 1.85
C GLY A 163 25.24 -0.55 2.10
N ALA A 164 26.07 0.31 1.53
CA ALA A 164 27.51 0.25 1.70
C ALA A 164 28.08 1.63 2.06
N GLY A 165 28.73 1.71 3.20
CA GLY A 165 29.41 2.92 3.68
C GLY A 165 30.86 3.03 3.20
N ILE A 166 31.43 4.22 3.33
CA ILE A 166 32.81 4.52 2.93
C ILE A 166 33.86 3.69 3.68
N ASP A 167 33.55 3.26 4.87
CA ASP A 167 34.47 2.48 5.74
C ASP A 167 34.35 0.96 5.53
N ARG A 168 33.85 0.53 4.38
CA ARG A 168 33.62 -0.87 4.02
C ARG A 168 32.56 -1.56 4.88
N SER A 169 31.72 -0.79 5.56
CA SER A 169 30.54 -1.35 6.22
C SER A 169 29.49 -1.68 5.17
N VAL A 170 28.90 -2.85 5.29
CA VAL A 170 27.85 -3.33 4.39
C VAL A 170 26.74 -3.91 5.25
N GLU A 171 25.52 -3.52 4.95
CA GLU A 171 24.32 -4.09 5.55
C GLU A 171 23.31 -4.42 4.46
N ILE A 172 22.55 -5.44 4.70
CA ILE A 172 21.59 -5.96 3.76
C ILE A 172 20.25 -6.06 4.45
N VAL A 173 19.25 -5.49 3.79
CA VAL A 173 17.89 -5.49 4.25
C VAL A 173 17.03 -6.18 3.19
N GLN A 174 16.20 -7.10 3.64
CA GLN A 174 15.21 -7.76 2.81
C GLN A 174 13.81 -7.44 3.32
N ALA A 175 12.88 -7.15 2.42
CA ALA A 175 11.50 -6.96 2.75
C ALA A 175 10.61 -7.69 1.74
N ILE A 176 9.64 -8.46 2.24
CA ILE A 176 8.54 -8.95 1.42
C ILE A 176 7.51 -7.84 1.36
N VAL A 177 7.19 -7.42 0.15
CA VAL A 177 6.19 -6.39 -0.11
C VAL A 177 5.02 -7.00 -0.88
N GLU A 178 3.82 -6.55 -0.55
CA GLU A 178 2.56 -6.98 -1.16
C GLU A 178 1.91 -5.78 -1.84
N LEU A 179 1.32 -5.99 -3.01
CA LEU A 179 0.42 -5.00 -3.58
C LEU A 179 -0.76 -4.80 -2.64
N ASP A 180 -0.90 -3.61 -2.09
CA ASP A 180 -2.09 -3.26 -1.33
C ASP A 180 -3.20 -2.95 -2.33
N GLY A 181 -4.00 -3.93 -2.62
CA GLY A 181 -5.08 -3.86 -3.59
C GLY A 181 -6.45 -3.84 -2.93
N PHE A 182 -7.45 -3.64 -3.74
CA PHE A 182 -8.84 -3.89 -3.42
C PHE A 182 -9.53 -4.46 -4.66
N SER A 183 -10.48 -5.35 -4.46
CA SER A 183 -11.38 -5.79 -5.51
C SER A 183 -12.77 -5.25 -5.26
N ILE A 184 -13.46 -4.84 -6.32
CA ILE A 184 -14.84 -4.40 -6.25
C ILE A 184 -15.71 -5.50 -6.86
N PRO A 185 -16.60 -6.10 -6.08
CA PRO A 185 -17.28 -7.32 -6.50
C PRO A 185 -18.46 -7.12 -7.45
N ALA A 186 -18.88 -5.88 -7.66
CA ALA A 186 -20.00 -5.55 -8.55
C ALA A 186 -19.83 -4.14 -9.15
N THR A 187 -20.63 -3.80 -10.16
CA THR A 187 -20.63 -2.45 -10.71
C THR A 187 -21.04 -1.42 -9.66
N VAL A 188 -22.02 -1.75 -8.84
CA VAL A 188 -22.41 -0.99 -7.64
C VAL A 188 -22.46 -1.95 -6.46
N THR A 189 -21.61 -1.74 -5.47
CA THR A 189 -21.54 -2.55 -4.24
C THR A 189 -22.11 -1.74 -3.08
N MET A 190 -23.16 -2.23 -2.46
CA MET A 190 -23.81 -1.60 -1.30
C MET A 190 -23.53 -2.41 -0.05
N LEU A 191 -22.75 -1.87 0.85
CA LEU A 191 -22.32 -2.52 2.07
C LEU A 191 -23.16 -2.06 3.27
N GLY A 192 -23.31 -2.94 4.26
CA GLY A 192 -24.01 -2.65 5.50
C GLY A 192 -25.43 -3.20 5.55
N PRO A 193 -26.28 -2.67 6.46
CA PRO A 193 -27.66 -3.10 6.59
C PRO A 193 -28.48 -2.75 5.33
N THR A 194 -29.74 -3.21 5.29
CA THR A 194 -30.64 -2.94 4.17
C THR A 194 -30.58 -1.47 3.76
N PRO A 195 -30.30 -1.17 2.47
CA PRO A 195 -30.19 0.20 1.99
C PRO A 195 -31.46 1.02 2.30
N SER A 196 -31.28 2.30 2.58
CA SER A 196 -32.38 3.22 2.79
C SER A 196 -33.01 3.67 1.46
N SER A 197 -32.28 3.61 0.38
CA SER A 197 -32.75 3.88 -0.98
C SER A 197 -31.84 3.18 -1.99
N PHE A 198 -32.48 2.63 -3.02
CA PHE A 198 -31.83 2.23 -4.26
C PHE A 198 -32.72 2.67 -5.42
N SER A 199 -32.22 3.54 -6.27
CA SER A 199 -32.96 4.03 -7.43
C SER A 199 -32.00 4.27 -8.61
N GLY A 200 -32.21 3.54 -9.69
CA GLY A 200 -31.47 3.71 -10.96
C GLY A 200 -32.09 4.73 -11.91
N GLY A 201 -33.25 5.31 -11.54
CA GLY A 201 -34.02 6.23 -12.35
C GLY A 201 -34.82 5.56 -13.47
N SER A 202 -35.56 6.36 -14.22
CA SER A 202 -36.64 5.89 -15.16
C SER A 202 -36.25 5.96 -16.64
N SER A 203 -35.09 6.46 -17.01
CA SER A 203 -34.70 6.54 -18.42
C SER A 203 -34.28 5.19 -18.99
N ALA A 204 -34.90 4.78 -20.10
CA ALA A 204 -34.57 3.55 -20.82
C ALA A 204 -33.16 3.58 -21.46
N ALA A 205 -32.57 4.75 -21.57
CA ALA A 205 -31.22 4.91 -22.15
C ALA A 205 -30.10 4.90 -21.12
N LYS A 206 -30.41 4.63 -19.84
CA LYS A 206 -29.38 4.36 -18.82
C LYS A 206 -28.89 2.93 -18.95
N LEU A 207 -27.60 2.74 -18.75
CA LEU A 207 -26.97 1.43 -18.75
C LEU A 207 -26.24 1.19 -17.42
N TYR A 208 -26.53 0.06 -16.80
CA TYR A 208 -25.75 -0.52 -15.72
C TYR A 208 -25.17 -1.84 -16.21
N SER A 209 -23.86 -1.91 -16.38
CA SER A 209 -23.21 -3.09 -16.94
C SER A 209 -22.20 -3.70 -16.00
N GLY A 210 -22.38 -4.98 -15.69
CA GLY A 210 -21.37 -5.84 -15.06
C GLY A 210 -20.39 -6.46 -16.06
N ASN A 211 -20.66 -6.36 -17.36
CA ASN A 211 -19.73 -6.83 -18.39
C ASN A 211 -18.49 -5.92 -18.39
N ASP A 212 -17.34 -6.52 -18.24
CA ASP A 212 -16.08 -5.82 -17.99
C ASP A 212 -15.70 -4.87 -19.14
N CYS A 213 -15.56 -3.60 -18.80
CA CYS A 213 -15.24 -2.50 -19.73
C CYS A 213 -16.09 -2.53 -21.01
N PHE A 214 -17.38 -2.83 -20.88
CA PHE A 214 -18.31 -2.98 -21.99
C PHE A 214 -18.48 -1.69 -22.81
N GLY A 215 -18.54 -1.84 -24.14
CA GLY A 215 -18.85 -0.73 -25.04
C GLY A 215 -17.70 0.23 -25.29
N ALA A 216 -18.00 1.52 -25.33
CA ALA A 216 -17.09 2.59 -25.77
C ALA A 216 -16.16 3.11 -24.66
N THR A 217 -15.81 2.30 -23.66
CA THR A 217 -14.91 2.75 -22.58
C THR A 217 -13.50 3.05 -23.07
N GLY A 218 -13.05 2.38 -24.12
CA GLY A 218 -11.68 2.46 -24.61
C GLY A 218 -10.64 1.75 -23.72
N TYR A 219 -11.08 1.13 -22.62
CA TYR A 219 -10.24 0.34 -21.72
C TYR A 219 -10.34 -1.15 -22.05
N PRO A 220 -9.23 -1.91 -21.98
CA PRO A 220 -9.28 -3.33 -22.24
C PRO A 220 -10.01 -4.04 -21.11
N GLY A 221 -11.04 -4.81 -21.43
CA GLY A 221 -11.73 -5.70 -20.52
C GLY A 221 -11.12 -7.09 -20.49
N ILE A 222 -11.44 -7.89 -19.48
CA ILE A 222 -11.17 -9.33 -19.46
C ILE A 222 -12.26 -10.02 -20.28
N PRO A 223 -11.92 -10.67 -21.39
CA PRO A 223 -12.92 -11.33 -22.22
C PRO A 223 -13.75 -12.36 -21.42
N GLY A 224 -15.06 -12.23 -21.48
CA GLY A 224 -15.97 -13.14 -20.78
C GLY A 224 -16.17 -12.86 -19.29
N LEU A 225 -15.46 -11.90 -18.71
CA LEU A 225 -15.73 -11.48 -17.32
C LEU A 225 -17.05 -10.69 -17.28
N SER A 226 -17.95 -11.19 -16.47
CA SER A 226 -19.25 -10.55 -16.21
C SER A 226 -19.55 -10.61 -14.73
N MET A 227 -19.57 -9.42 -14.11
CA MET A 227 -19.83 -9.22 -12.70
C MET A 227 -21.29 -8.92 -12.45
N PRO A 228 -21.82 -9.09 -11.24
CA PRO A 228 -23.12 -8.56 -10.86
C PRO A 228 -23.19 -7.05 -11.10
N VAL A 229 -24.36 -6.60 -11.52
CA VAL A 229 -24.59 -5.15 -11.67
C VAL A 229 -24.68 -4.49 -10.30
N VAL A 230 -25.38 -5.15 -9.35
CA VAL A 230 -25.48 -4.69 -7.97
C VAL A 230 -25.11 -5.83 -7.03
N GLY A 231 -24.12 -5.61 -6.20
CA GLY A 231 -23.73 -6.49 -5.10
C GLY A 231 -24.22 -5.93 -3.77
N THR A 232 -24.77 -6.79 -2.92
CA THR A 232 -25.26 -6.43 -1.58
C THR A 232 -24.73 -7.38 -0.52
N VAL A 233 -24.84 -6.99 0.74
CA VAL A 233 -24.51 -7.83 1.89
C VAL A 233 -25.80 -8.26 2.58
N GLY A 234 -26.07 -9.58 2.58
CA GLY A 234 -27.22 -10.20 3.24
C GLY A 234 -28.51 -10.20 2.40
N SER A 235 -29.28 -11.24 2.60
CA SER A 235 -30.51 -11.53 1.82
C SER A 235 -31.57 -10.44 1.92
N ALA A 236 -31.67 -9.73 3.05
CA ALA A 236 -32.62 -8.62 3.21
C ALA A 236 -32.27 -7.43 2.30
N SER A 237 -30.98 -7.10 2.20
CA SER A 237 -30.47 -6.05 1.30
C SER A 237 -30.67 -6.43 -0.16
N GLN A 238 -30.40 -7.70 -0.49
CA GLN A 238 -30.65 -8.26 -1.82
C GLN A 238 -32.14 -8.14 -2.20
N ALA A 239 -33.03 -8.60 -1.34
CA ALA A 239 -34.49 -8.54 -1.60
C ALA A 239 -34.99 -7.09 -1.78
N PHE A 240 -34.46 -6.16 -0.96
CA PHE A 240 -34.77 -4.74 -1.10
C PHE A 240 -34.36 -4.20 -2.46
N VAL A 241 -33.10 -4.44 -2.88
CA VAL A 241 -32.63 -3.95 -4.18
C VAL A 241 -33.37 -4.63 -5.33
N GLN A 242 -33.61 -5.94 -5.28
CA GLN A 242 -34.37 -6.67 -6.28
C GLN A 242 -35.79 -6.11 -6.47
N ALA A 243 -36.45 -5.78 -5.37
CA ALA A 243 -37.80 -5.17 -5.43
C ALA A 243 -37.78 -3.78 -6.10
N ASN A 244 -36.69 -3.03 -5.94
CA ASN A 244 -36.52 -1.72 -6.55
C ASN A 244 -36.01 -1.79 -8.00
N VAL A 245 -35.27 -2.83 -8.37
CA VAL A 245 -34.86 -3.10 -9.75
C VAL A 245 -36.00 -3.62 -10.58
N GLY A 246 -36.86 -4.53 -10.04
CA GLY A 246 -38.01 -5.12 -10.73
C GLY A 246 -39.27 -4.27 -10.71
N GLY A 247 -39.41 -3.31 -9.83
CA GLY A 247 -40.66 -2.60 -9.48
C GLY A 247 -40.99 -1.37 -10.34
N GLY A 248 -40.45 -1.24 -11.56
CA GLY A 248 -40.88 -0.17 -12.48
C GLY A 248 -40.02 1.10 -12.48
N THR A 249 -39.06 1.22 -11.59
CA THR A 249 -38.05 2.28 -11.60
C THR A 249 -36.90 1.99 -12.52
N PHE A 250 -36.71 0.73 -12.94
CA PHE A 250 -35.72 0.27 -13.87
C PHE A 250 -36.38 -0.47 -15.04
N GLN A 251 -36.01 -0.12 -16.23
CA GLN A 251 -36.47 -0.83 -17.42
C GLN A 251 -35.58 -2.03 -17.70
N SER A 252 -36.14 -3.14 -18.16
CA SER A 252 -35.44 -4.42 -18.37
C SER A 252 -34.23 -4.35 -19.30
N GLY A 253 -34.10 -3.36 -20.17
CA GLY A 253 -32.95 -3.12 -21.04
C GLY A 253 -31.82 -2.30 -20.41
N THR A 254 -32.01 -1.81 -19.19
CA THR A 254 -31.07 -0.93 -18.50
C THR A 254 -29.87 -1.72 -17.91
N TYR A 255 -30.03 -3.02 -17.72
CA TYR A 255 -29.00 -3.86 -17.07
C TYR A 255 -28.39 -4.86 -18.02
N ALA A 256 -27.07 -4.92 -18.02
CA ALA A 256 -26.29 -5.89 -18.76
C ALA A 256 -25.25 -6.51 -17.83
N GLY A 257 -25.18 -7.83 -17.80
CA GLY A 257 -24.24 -8.53 -16.93
C GLY A 257 -24.76 -9.91 -16.55
N SER A 258 -24.02 -10.62 -15.69
CA SER A 258 -24.36 -12.00 -15.33
C SER A 258 -25.59 -12.08 -14.44
N ASN A 259 -25.73 -11.12 -13.49
CA ASN A 259 -26.87 -10.97 -12.60
C ASN A 259 -27.15 -9.50 -12.34
N THR A 260 -28.43 -9.20 -12.09
CA THR A 260 -28.84 -7.84 -11.74
C THR A 260 -28.50 -7.50 -10.29
N VAL A 261 -28.67 -8.46 -9.39
CA VAL A 261 -28.37 -8.32 -7.95
C VAL A 261 -27.76 -9.62 -7.45
N ASP A 262 -26.80 -9.50 -6.58
CA ASP A 262 -26.15 -10.64 -5.95
C ASP A 262 -25.87 -10.36 -4.46
N ASP A 263 -25.99 -11.38 -3.62
CA ASP A 263 -25.67 -11.30 -2.21
C ASP A 263 -24.19 -11.69 -2.02
N SER A 264 -23.36 -10.71 -1.75
CA SER A 264 -21.93 -10.91 -1.57
C SER A 264 -21.53 -11.75 -0.35
N THR A 265 -22.50 -12.09 0.51
CA THR A 265 -22.26 -12.99 1.65
C THR A 265 -22.50 -14.45 1.32
N THR A 266 -23.17 -14.76 0.21
CA THR A 266 -23.41 -16.13 -0.20
C THR A 266 -22.20 -16.70 -0.94
N THR A 267 -21.65 -17.78 -0.40
CA THR A 267 -20.50 -18.50 -1.01
C THR A 267 -20.93 -19.46 -2.13
N SER A 268 -22.22 -19.57 -2.42
CA SER A 268 -22.76 -20.50 -3.40
C SER A 268 -22.70 -19.99 -4.84
N ASP A 269 -22.47 -18.70 -5.06
CA ASP A 269 -22.27 -18.16 -6.40
C ASP A 269 -20.82 -18.36 -6.83
N PRO A 270 -20.56 -19.13 -7.90
CA PRO A 270 -19.18 -19.39 -8.36
C PRO A 270 -18.43 -18.12 -8.79
N ARG A 271 -19.12 -17.00 -9.04
CA ARG A 271 -18.50 -15.71 -9.35
C ARG A 271 -17.93 -15.03 -8.11
N TRP A 272 -18.41 -15.38 -6.93
CA TRP A 272 -17.93 -14.94 -5.62
C TRP A 272 -17.00 -15.96 -4.96
N SER A 273 -16.70 -17.08 -5.61
CA SER A 273 -15.70 -18.04 -5.13
C SER A 273 -14.28 -17.46 -5.12
N VAL A 274 -14.09 -16.36 -5.82
CA VAL A 274 -12.95 -15.47 -5.60
C VAL A 274 -13.29 -14.64 -4.38
N THR A 275 -12.66 -14.93 -3.28
CA THR A 275 -12.75 -14.31 -1.96
C THR A 275 -13.15 -12.84 -2.06
N ILE A 276 -14.30 -12.46 -1.47
CA ILE A 276 -14.64 -11.05 -1.25
C ILE A 276 -13.42 -10.45 -0.56
N ASP A 277 -12.92 -9.36 -1.10
CA ASP A 277 -11.79 -8.67 -0.52
C ASP A 277 -12.07 -8.46 0.98
N PRO A 278 -11.26 -9.04 1.89
CA PRO A 278 -11.50 -8.92 3.33
C PRO A 278 -11.60 -7.46 3.77
N THR A 279 -11.03 -6.53 3.01
CA THR A 279 -11.08 -5.09 3.29
C THR A 279 -12.48 -4.51 3.15
N LEU A 280 -13.35 -5.14 2.36
CA LEU A 280 -14.75 -4.72 2.19
C LEU A 280 -15.73 -5.49 3.08
N SER A 281 -15.28 -6.55 3.75
CA SER A 281 -16.16 -7.48 4.48
C SER A 281 -16.70 -6.94 5.80
N ASN A 282 -16.01 -5.99 6.42
CA ASN A 282 -16.41 -5.38 7.68
C ASN A 282 -16.01 -3.90 7.77
N CYS A 283 -16.67 -3.19 8.66
CA CYS A 283 -16.47 -1.76 8.81
C CYS A 283 -15.05 -1.37 9.24
N SER A 284 -14.42 -2.12 10.16
CA SER A 284 -13.07 -1.78 10.64
C SER A 284 -12.03 -1.89 9.53
N SER A 285 -12.07 -2.96 8.75
CA SER A 285 -11.16 -3.11 7.58
C SER A 285 -11.37 -2.03 6.53
N LEU A 286 -12.63 -1.64 6.31
CA LEU A 286 -12.97 -0.56 5.37
C LEU A 286 -12.48 0.82 5.89
N ARG A 287 -12.56 1.05 7.21
CA ARG A 287 -11.99 2.25 7.85
C ARG A 287 -10.47 2.27 7.74
N ASP A 288 -9.82 1.13 7.92
CA ASP A 288 -8.36 1.02 7.75
C ASP A 288 -7.95 1.24 6.29
N LEU A 289 -8.73 0.74 5.33
CA LEU A 289 -8.54 1.07 3.91
C LEU A 289 -8.69 2.58 3.66
N ALA A 290 -9.70 3.23 4.25
CA ALA A 290 -9.87 4.68 4.16
C ALA A 290 -8.66 5.45 4.69
N ALA A 291 -8.10 5.02 5.82
CA ALA A 291 -6.90 5.64 6.40
C ALA A 291 -5.69 5.49 5.47
N ARG A 292 -5.49 4.32 4.87
CA ARG A 292 -4.42 4.09 3.88
C ARG A 292 -4.64 4.92 2.61
N MET A 293 -5.87 4.97 2.10
CA MET A 293 -6.24 5.80 0.95
C MET A 293 -5.94 7.26 1.21
N LYS A 294 -6.31 7.79 2.38
CA LYS A 294 -6.02 9.18 2.77
C LYS A 294 -4.53 9.45 2.87
N ALA A 295 -3.77 8.54 3.50
CA ALA A 295 -2.31 8.67 3.64
C ALA A 295 -1.57 8.63 2.30
N SER A 296 -2.15 7.96 1.30
CA SER A 296 -1.57 7.76 -0.04
C SER A 296 -2.15 8.69 -1.09
N ALA A 297 -3.11 9.54 -0.70
CA ALA A 297 -3.82 10.39 -1.63
C ALA A 297 -2.90 11.45 -2.26
N ASP A 298 -2.96 11.57 -3.57
CA ASP A 298 -2.33 12.67 -4.31
C ASP A 298 -2.99 14.00 -3.97
N TYR A 299 -4.30 13.95 -3.66
CA TYR A 299 -5.08 15.12 -3.27
C TYR A 299 -6.01 14.78 -2.10
N VAL A 300 -5.85 15.52 -1.01
CA VAL A 300 -6.79 15.50 0.11
C VAL A 300 -7.57 16.80 0.12
N CYS A 301 -8.88 16.71 -0.07
CA CYS A 301 -9.76 17.87 -0.19
C CYS A 301 -10.74 17.93 0.99
N THR A 302 -11.05 19.13 1.42
CA THR A 302 -12.01 19.40 2.48
C THR A 302 -13.00 20.46 2.04
N THR A 303 -14.02 20.72 2.84
CA THR A 303 -14.94 21.85 2.59
C THR A 303 -14.19 23.20 2.57
N ALA A 304 -13.14 23.33 3.39
CA ALA A 304 -12.32 24.56 3.45
C ALA A 304 -11.29 24.64 2.34
N SER A 305 -10.89 23.49 1.76
CA SER A 305 -9.92 23.39 0.66
C SER A 305 -10.48 22.46 -0.42
N PRO A 306 -11.40 22.95 -1.28
CA PRO A 306 -12.03 22.11 -2.29
C PRO A 306 -11.06 21.69 -3.39
N CYS A 307 -11.30 20.53 -3.96
CA CYS A 307 -10.52 20.00 -5.08
C CYS A 307 -10.71 20.83 -6.36
N SER A 308 -9.63 21.02 -7.12
CA SER A 308 -9.64 21.70 -8.42
C SER A 308 -8.90 20.95 -9.53
N HIS A 309 -8.25 19.82 -9.22
CA HIS A 309 -7.34 19.08 -10.12
C HIS A 309 -8.03 18.11 -11.09
N TRP A 310 -9.34 18.02 -11.08
CA TRP A 310 -10.13 16.98 -11.77
C TRP A 310 -9.74 16.75 -13.24
N ALA A 311 -9.50 17.82 -13.99
CA ALA A 311 -9.14 17.73 -15.40
C ALA A 311 -7.76 17.12 -15.67
N GLY A 312 -6.87 17.15 -14.68
CA GLY A 312 -5.51 16.62 -14.77
C GLY A 312 -5.33 15.24 -14.14
N SER A 313 -6.40 14.63 -13.61
CA SER A 313 -6.33 13.32 -12.96
C SER A 313 -6.05 12.18 -13.95
N THR A 314 -5.33 11.17 -13.49
CA THR A 314 -4.99 9.96 -14.25
C THR A 314 -5.70 8.75 -13.61
N PRO A 315 -5.77 7.58 -14.26
CA PRO A 315 -6.39 6.39 -13.67
C PRO A 315 -5.79 5.93 -12.33
N SER A 316 -4.55 6.26 -12.04
CA SER A 316 -3.86 5.95 -10.77
C SER A 316 -3.92 7.09 -9.75
N THR A 317 -4.49 8.25 -10.08
CA THR A 317 -4.64 9.36 -9.14
C THR A 317 -5.57 8.97 -7.99
N ILE A 318 -5.15 9.20 -6.76
CA ILE A 318 -5.98 8.98 -5.58
C ILE A 318 -6.45 10.34 -5.04
N THR A 319 -7.76 10.55 -5.05
CA THR A 319 -8.40 11.74 -4.50
C THR A 319 -9.25 11.37 -3.30
N PHE A 320 -8.93 11.94 -2.14
CA PHE A 320 -9.66 11.75 -0.90
C PHE A 320 -10.41 13.03 -0.52
N VAL A 321 -11.73 12.95 -0.39
CA VAL A 321 -12.59 14.09 -0.03
C VAL A 321 -13.21 13.89 1.34
N GLU A 322 -12.89 14.76 2.27
CA GLU A 322 -13.50 14.80 3.59
C GLU A 322 -14.81 15.63 3.54
N GLY A 323 -15.91 14.97 3.81
CA GLY A 323 -17.24 15.56 3.73
C GLY A 323 -17.90 15.35 2.38
N ASN A 324 -18.84 16.23 2.05
CA ASN A 324 -19.62 16.14 0.81
C ASN A 324 -18.79 16.60 -0.41
N ALA A 325 -19.03 15.95 -1.53
CA ALA A 325 -18.38 16.28 -2.80
C ALA A 325 -19.42 16.47 -3.93
N SER A 326 -19.19 17.51 -4.73
CA SER A 326 -19.78 17.62 -6.08
C SER A 326 -18.61 17.57 -7.06
N VAL A 327 -18.58 16.52 -7.87
CA VAL A 327 -17.44 16.20 -8.73
C VAL A 327 -17.86 16.38 -10.19
N PRO A 328 -17.19 17.23 -10.96
CA PRO A 328 -17.59 17.48 -12.36
C PRO A 328 -17.20 16.32 -13.27
N SER A 329 -15.94 16.07 -13.41
CA SER A 329 -15.42 14.95 -14.22
C SER A 329 -13.95 14.70 -13.82
N GLY A 330 -13.52 13.43 -13.84
CA GLY A 330 -12.15 13.07 -13.48
C GLY A 330 -11.87 11.59 -13.65
N LYS A 331 -10.68 11.20 -13.23
CA LYS A 331 -10.19 9.81 -13.29
C LYS A 331 -9.51 9.41 -12.00
N GLY A 332 -9.38 8.11 -11.81
CA GLY A 332 -8.66 7.51 -10.69
C GLY A 332 -9.55 7.08 -9.54
N VAL A 333 -8.95 6.85 -8.38
CA VAL A 333 -9.68 6.51 -7.17
C VAL A 333 -10.29 7.75 -6.57
N LEU A 334 -11.60 7.72 -6.36
CA LEU A 334 -12.33 8.76 -5.66
C LEU A 334 -12.86 8.20 -4.33
N TRP A 335 -12.39 8.74 -3.22
CA TRP A 335 -12.92 8.46 -1.90
C TRP A 335 -13.66 9.67 -1.35
N VAL A 336 -14.91 9.50 -0.96
CA VAL A 336 -15.76 10.56 -0.39
C VAL A 336 -16.34 10.10 0.93
N THR A 337 -16.10 10.83 2.00
CA THR A 337 -16.59 10.46 3.34
C THR A 337 -18.01 10.96 3.64
N GLY A 338 -18.51 11.91 2.88
CA GLY A 338 -19.86 12.45 2.97
C GLY A 338 -20.79 11.93 1.87
N GLN A 339 -21.57 12.85 1.31
CA GLN A 339 -22.38 12.60 0.13
C GLN A 339 -21.61 12.92 -1.13
N LEU A 340 -21.57 11.99 -2.07
CA LEU A 340 -21.10 12.25 -3.43
C LEU A 340 -22.27 12.64 -4.33
N SER A 341 -22.13 13.77 -5.01
CA SER A 341 -23.12 14.26 -5.97
C SER A 341 -22.50 14.43 -7.34
N PHE A 342 -23.15 13.85 -8.36
CA PHE A 342 -22.86 14.08 -9.77
C PHE A 342 -24.04 14.78 -10.45
N ASN A 343 -23.74 15.68 -11.37
CA ASN A 343 -24.73 16.13 -12.33
C ASN A 343 -24.87 15.13 -13.48
N GLY A 344 -25.92 15.22 -14.27
CA GLY A 344 -26.21 14.23 -15.32
C GLY A 344 -25.16 14.10 -16.42
N SER A 345 -24.30 15.11 -16.63
CA SER A 345 -23.23 15.09 -17.63
C SER A 345 -21.86 14.77 -17.05
N ASP A 346 -21.73 14.66 -15.75
CA ASP A 346 -20.43 14.42 -15.11
C ASP A 346 -19.94 12.99 -15.38
N ARG A 347 -18.62 12.85 -15.45
CA ARG A 347 -17.95 11.61 -15.86
C ARG A 347 -16.89 11.23 -14.85
N TRP A 348 -16.84 9.95 -14.51
CA TRP A 348 -15.78 9.41 -13.68
C TRP A 348 -15.24 8.10 -14.26
N GLU A 349 -13.90 8.00 -14.36
CA GLU A 349 -13.21 6.81 -14.85
C GLU A 349 -12.27 6.30 -13.75
N GLY A 350 -12.72 5.27 -13.05
CA GLY A 350 -12.01 4.64 -11.94
C GLY A 350 -12.95 4.22 -10.81
N PRO A 351 -12.40 3.57 -9.77
CA PRO A 351 -13.19 3.15 -8.62
C PRO A 351 -13.64 4.35 -7.78
N ILE A 352 -14.87 4.27 -7.31
CA ILE A 352 -15.50 5.26 -6.43
C ILE A 352 -15.84 4.59 -5.09
N PHE A 353 -15.37 5.16 -4.01
CA PHE A 353 -15.72 4.80 -2.63
C PHE A 353 -16.48 5.94 -1.98
N VAL A 354 -17.76 5.73 -1.72
CA VAL A 354 -18.58 6.64 -0.92
C VAL A 354 -18.76 6.02 0.45
N VAL A 355 -17.71 6.16 1.26
CA VAL A 355 -17.54 5.45 2.53
C VAL A 355 -17.33 6.44 3.66
N GLY A 356 -18.27 6.44 4.56
CA GLY A 356 -18.45 7.37 5.65
C GLY A 356 -19.95 7.53 5.83
N ARG A 357 -20.56 8.57 5.28
CA ARG A 357 -22.00 8.75 5.28
C ARG A 357 -22.76 7.83 4.30
N GLY A 358 -22.08 7.28 3.29
CA GLY A 358 -22.62 6.29 2.38
C GLY A 358 -23.77 6.79 1.51
N GLN A 359 -23.64 7.97 0.92
CA GLN A 359 -24.68 8.57 0.08
C GLN A 359 -24.18 8.92 -1.30
N PHE A 360 -24.65 8.20 -2.33
CA PHE A 360 -24.36 8.48 -3.74
C PHE A 360 -25.61 9.05 -4.42
N VAL A 361 -25.46 10.21 -5.04
CA VAL A 361 -26.55 10.89 -5.76
C VAL A 361 -26.08 11.30 -7.15
N ARG A 362 -26.86 10.99 -8.16
CA ARG A 362 -26.70 11.57 -9.51
C ARG A 362 -28.04 12.18 -9.94
N SER A 363 -28.04 13.45 -10.27
CA SER A 363 -29.24 14.20 -10.63
C SER A 363 -29.06 14.96 -11.96
N GLY A 364 -30.14 15.42 -12.53
CA GLY A 364 -30.16 16.22 -13.78
C GLY A 364 -30.21 15.36 -15.04
N GLY A 365 -30.35 16.04 -16.19
CA GLY A 365 -30.29 15.47 -17.52
C GLY A 365 -28.86 15.52 -18.07
N GLY A 366 -28.54 14.61 -18.96
CA GLY A 366 -27.21 14.56 -19.59
C GLY A 366 -26.78 13.14 -19.92
N SER A 367 -25.60 12.99 -20.53
CA SER A 367 -24.99 11.71 -20.93
C SER A 367 -23.63 11.52 -20.28
N GLY A 368 -23.59 11.56 -18.94
CA GLY A 368 -22.40 11.27 -18.15
C GLY A 368 -22.11 9.77 -18.06
N HIS A 369 -21.01 9.43 -17.45
CA HIS A 369 -20.70 8.02 -17.17
C HIS A 369 -19.95 7.84 -15.85
N THR A 370 -19.99 6.60 -15.32
CA THR A 370 -19.17 6.11 -14.23
C THR A 370 -18.61 4.76 -14.67
N TRP A 371 -17.32 4.71 -14.98
CA TRP A 371 -16.63 3.50 -15.40
C TRP A 371 -15.62 3.05 -14.34
N GLY A 372 -15.69 1.80 -13.95
CA GLY A 372 -14.91 1.23 -12.87
C GLY A 372 -15.79 0.42 -11.95
N GLY A 373 -16.03 0.91 -10.76
CA GLY A 373 -16.94 0.31 -9.79
C GLY A 373 -17.27 1.31 -8.70
N VAL A 374 -18.43 1.17 -8.09
CA VAL A 374 -18.89 2.06 -7.01
C VAL A 374 -19.13 1.25 -5.74
N VAL A 375 -18.49 1.64 -4.65
CA VAL A 375 -18.71 1.07 -3.31
C VAL A 375 -19.39 2.12 -2.44
N VAL A 376 -20.51 1.76 -1.84
CA VAL A 376 -21.29 2.66 -0.97
C VAL A 376 -21.45 2.00 0.39
N ALA A 377 -20.96 2.67 1.45
CA ALA A 377 -21.06 2.15 2.81
C ALA A 377 -21.25 3.29 3.83
N ASN A 378 -22.20 3.12 4.74
CA ASN A 378 -22.36 4.02 5.87
C ASN A 378 -21.64 3.43 7.08
N ILE A 379 -20.47 4.02 7.43
CA ILE A 379 -19.68 3.66 8.59
C ILE A 379 -19.55 4.80 9.60
N ALA A 380 -19.95 6.01 9.21
CA ALA A 380 -20.02 7.15 10.10
C ALA A 380 -21.17 6.94 11.10
N GLY A 381 -20.86 6.92 12.36
CA GLY A 381 -21.79 6.60 13.42
C GLY A 381 -23.03 7.52 13.49
N SER A 382 -23.54 7.73 14.67
CA SER A 382 -24.80 8.50 14.87
C SER A 382 -24.64 9.99 14.55
N ASP A 383 -23.44 10.52 14.59
CA ASP A 383 -23.14 11.91 14.25
C ASP A 383 -23.03 12.16 12.73
N GLY A 384 -22.96 11.10 11.92
CA GLY A 384 -22.82 11.16 10.47
C GLY A 384 -21.50 11.76 9.99
N VAL A 385 -20.48 11.80 10.85
CA VAL A 385 -19.13 12.32 10.58
C VAL A 385 -18.12 11.19 10.58
N PHE A 386 -17.43 11.01 9.48
CA PHE A 386 -16.38 10.01 9.38
C PHE A 386 -15.11 10.43 10.17
N GLY A 387 -14.48 9.47 10.85
CA GLY A 387 -13.25 9.68 11.61
C GLY A 387 -13.50 9.93 13.10
N THR A 388 -14.70 9.73 13.59
CA THR A 388 -15.08 9.89 14.99
C THR A 388 -15.10 8.56 15.74
N VAL A 389 -15.28 8.63 17.07
CA VAL A 389 -15.22 7.44 17.95
C VAL A 389 -16.42 6.51 17.80
N ASP A 390 -17.50 6.98 17.24
CA ASP A 390 -18.73 6.22 17.00
C ASP A 390 -18.79 5.59 15.58
N ASP A 391 -17.74 5.79 14.77
CA ASP A 391 -17.60 5.03 13.52
C ASP A 391 -17.61 3.51 13.82
N CYS A 392 -18.24 2.76 12.93
CA CYS A 392 -18.29 1.31 13.03
C CYS A 392 -19.00 0.75 14.28
N THR A 393 -19.91 1.48 14.88
CA THR A 393 -20.64 1.05 16.07
C THR A 393 -21.93 0.25 15.78
N GLY A 394 -22.23 0.00 14.50
CA GLY A 394 -23.46 -0.71 14.07
C GLY A 394 -23.31 -2.23 14.02
N GLY A 395 -24.20 -2.95 14.69
CA GLY A 395 -24.40 -4.41 14.56
C GLY A 395 -23.14 -5.30 14.53
N SER A 396 -23.28 -6.53 14.09
CA SER A 396 -22.19 -7.51 14.04
C SER A 396 -21.13 -7.24 12.94
N SER A 397 -21.50 -6.53 11.88
CA SER A 397 -20.60 -6.11 10.79
C SER A 397 -19.96 -4.74 11.01
N GLY A 398 -20.40 -4.02 12.06
CA GLY A 398 -19.92 -2.68 12.41
C GLY A 398 -20.43 -1.55 11.51
N PHE A 399 -21.21 -1.82 10.46
CA PHE A 399 -21.76 -0.76 9.62
C PHE A 399 -22.85 0.02 10.38
N ALA A 400 -22.71 1.35 10.41
CA ALA A 400 -23.50 2.18 11.32
C ALA A 400 -24.96 2.36 10.88
N ALA A 401 -25.20 2.54 9.59
CA ALA A 401 -26.55 2.77 9.07
C ALA A 401 -26.68 2.31 7.61
N ALA A 402 -27.90 2.46 7.07
CA ALA A 402 -28.23 2.11 5.71
C ALA A 402 -27.53 3.01 4.68
N SER A 403 -26.99 2.41 3.64
CA SER A 403 -26.43 3.10 2.49
C SER A 403 -27.55 3.68 1.60
N PHE A 404 -27.18 4.67 0.78
CA PHE A 404 -28.11 5.38 -0.09
C PHE A 404 -27.52 5.51 -1.50
N PHE A 405 -28.23 4.98 -2.50
CA PHE A 405 -27.86 5.09 -3.90
C PHE A 405 -29.05 5.60 -4.72
N ASN A 406 -28.92 6.77 -5.31
CA ASN A 406 -29.97 7.39 -6.09
C ASN A 406 -29.44 8.08 -7.36
N THR A 407 -29.88 7.59 -8.50
CA THR A 407 -29.57 8.15 -9.82
C THR A 407 -30.83 8.54 -10.56
N SER A 408 -31.80 9.15 -9.87
CA SER A 408 -33.14 9.44 -10.35
C SER A 408 -33.23 10.49 -11.47
N GLY A 409 -32.13 11.17 -11.83
CA GLY A 409 -32.10 12.12 -12.94
C GLY A 409 -32.62 11.52 -14.26
N GLY A 410 -33.25 12.35 -15.11
CA GLY A 410 -33.86 11.91 -16.39
C GLY A 410 -32.84 11.74 -17.55
N GLY A 411 -31.54 11.92 -17.31
CA GLY A 411 -30.51 11.79 -18.31
C GLY A 411 -30.12 10.36 -18.65
N ASN A 412 -29.30 10.23 -19.68
CA ASN A 412 -28.69 8.96 -20.08
C ASN A 412 -27.31 8.91 -19.44
N HIS A 413 -27.03 7.93 -18.62
CA HIS A 413 -25.71 7.71 -18.08
C HIS A 413 -25.40 6.23 -18.03
N ASP A 414 -24.13 5.91 -18.20
CA ASP A 414 -23.63 4.56 -18.12
C ASP A 414 -22.86 4.36 -16.80
N THR A 415 -23.16 3.27 -16.11
CA THR A 415 -22.37 2.80 -14.97
C THR A 415 -21.86 1.41 -15.33
N VAL A 416 -20.57 1.30 -15.60
CA VAL A 416 -19.95 0.12 -16.19
C VAL A 416 -18.83 -0.39 -15.29
N TYR A 417 -18.86 -1.68 -14.99
CA TYR A 417 -17.74 -2.35 -14.35
C TYR A 417 -16.52 -2.32 -15.27
N CYS A 418 -15.36 -1.92 -14.76
CA CYS A 418 -14.14 -1.95 -15.54
C CYS A 418 -12.94 -2.34 -14.67
N SER A 419 -12.55 -3.61 -14.78
CA SER A 419 -11.45 -4.19 -13.99
C SER A 419 -10.11 -3.50 -14.27
N ASP A 420 -9.88 -3.02 -15.48
CA ASP A 420 -8.67 -2.27 -15.84
C ASP A 420 -8.55 -0.96 -15.01
N LEU A 421 -9.63 -0.22 -14.90
CA LEU A 421 -9.65 1.02 -14.12
C LEU A 421 -9.54 0.76 -12.62
N ILE A 422 -10.13 -0.33 -12.13
CA ILE A 422 -10.03 -0.74 -10.72
C ILE A 422 -8.57 -1.12 -10.40
N SER A 423 -7.94 -1.93 -11.25
CA SER A 423 -6.54 -2.33 -11.09
C SER A 423 -5.58 -1.15 -11.13
N ARG A 424 -5.75 -0.23 -12.10
CA ARG A 424 -4.94 1.00 -12.18
C ARG A 424 -5.14 1.90 -10.95
N GLY A 425 -6.33 1.96 -10.41
CA GLY A 425 -6.60 2.67 -9.16
C GLY A 425 -5.91 2.01 -7.97
N ALA A 426 -5.98 0.69 -7.87
CA ALA A 426 -5.33 -0.07 -6.80
C ALA A 426 -3.80 0.06 -6.85
N SER A 427 -3.20 0.08 -8.05
CA SER A 427 -1.75 0.28 -8.21
C SER A 427 -1.25 1.62 -7.68
N GLY A 428 -2.12 2.59 -7.50
CA GLY A 428 -1.82 3.86 -6.83
C GLY A 428 -1.57 3.73 -5.33
N LEU A 429 -1.96 2.63 -4.68
CA LEU A 429 -1.68 2.39 -3.27
C LEU A 429 -0.20 2.08 -3.01
N PRO A 430 0.32 2.36 -1.81
CA PRO A 430 1.67 1.98 -1.45
C PRO A 430 1.77 0.47 -1.27
N LEU A 431 2.94 -0.08 -1.58
CA LEU A 431 3.24 -1.47 -1.29
C LEU A 431 3.29 -1.69 0.23
N LYS A 432 2.58 -2.68 0.72
CA LYS A 432 2.58 -3.07 2.13
C LYS A 432 3.81 -3.94 2.43
N VAL A 433 4.54 -3.62 3.48
CA VAL A 433 5.62 -4.48 3.97
C VAL A 433 5.03 -5.54 4.88
N LEU A 434 5.22 -6.81 4.54
CA LEU A 434 4.74 -7.96 5.31
C LEU A 434 5.81 -8.51 6.25
N ASP A 435 7.05 -8.55 5.79
CA ASP A 435 8.19 -9.07 6.53
C ASP A 435 9.41 -8.20 6.26
N PHE A 436 10.23 -8.03 7.27
CA PHE A 436 11.45 -7.25 7.21
C PHE A 436 12.56 -8.00 7.91
N ARG A 437 13.70 -8.16 7.24
CA ARG A 437 14.86 -8.88 7.77
C ARG A 437 16.13 -8.10 7.51
N GLN A 438 16.96 -7.99 8.52
CA GLN A 438 18.38 -7.60 8.40
C GLN A 438 19.22 -8.89 8.29
N ARG A 439 20.19 -8.90 7.40
CA ARG A 439 21.12 -10.04 7.18
C ARG A 439 22.56 -9.64 7.34
#